data_9b9a9afc8c365ce3821bb1b802967e29
#
_entry.id   9b9a9afc8c365ce3821bb1b802967e29
#
_cell.length_a   1.000
_cell.length_b   1.000
_cell.length_c   1.000
_cell.angle_alpha   90.00
_cell.angle_beta   90.00
_cell.angle_gamma   90.00
#
_symmetry.space_group_name_H-M   'P 1'
#
loop_
_entity.id
_entity.type
_entity.pdbx_description
1 polymer ?
#
loop_
_entity_poly.entity_id
_entity_poly.type
_entity_poly.pdbx_seq_one_letter_code
_entity_poly.pdbx_strand_id
1 'polypeptide(L)'
;PFIIMLAVNSFVLAKKFKISPLNFIRGELKQRGQKKVIKLPKKMRFFSKFRLRVLFQNVPSYLTMFLGIFLAGTLVVIGSMYGPLLEDYSNMVKESMISKYQYVMINQEETDNKNAEKFCLTTLETTDKKFMADDVSVYGISNDSKYINTSIPTGEVVVSSAMMNKFSLNVGDEVTLKEKYTDKTYLFKIAGDYKYDAAITVFMSRGDYLQMFNEDTDYFTGYFSNEKLNDLSDDDVAAAVTEKDFNKVVTQMQVSMLEFVKVFKMLGIVIFLLIMYILTKQIIERNSKSISMTKILGFSDIEIGRLYIIMTSIVVVLSLLISIPLISVVLRWCFKSYLYTQMTGYVPYIISNSCYVSMFVLGVVSYVFVAIAMLLKIRK
;
A
#
# COMPACT_ATOMS: atom_id res chain seq x y z
N PRO A 1 -12.67 -18.12 -4.62
CA PRO A 1 -13.76 -17.10 -4.79
C PRO A 1 -15.08 -17.74 -5.17
N PHE A 2 -15.11 -18.63 -6.19
CA PHE A 2 -16.33 -19.24 -6.70
C PHE A 2 -17.10 -20.04 -5.64
N ILE A 3 -16.43 -20.86 -4.84
CA ILE A 3 -17.03 -21.66 -3.76
C ILE A 3 -17.67 -20.75 -2.70
N ILE A 4 -17.00 -19.67 -2.31
CA ILE A 4 -17.52 -18.70 -1.33
C ILE A 4 -18.77 -18.01 -1.89
N MET A 5 -18.71 -17.58 -3.15
CA MET A 5 -19.84 -16.95 -3.83
C MET A 5 -21.06 -17.91 -3.92
N LEU A 6 -20.82 -19.16 -4.25
CA LEU A 6 -21.85 -20.21 -4.34
C LEU A 6 -22.44 -20.51 -2.96
N ALA A 7 -21.61 -20.61 -1.92
CA ALA A 7 -22.07 -20.82 -0.54
C ALA A 7 -22.91 -19.65 -0.03
N VAL A 8 -22.48 -18.40 -0.24
CA VAL A 8 -23.21 -17.19 0.15
C VAL A 8 -24.54 -17.10 -0.60
N ASN A 9 -24.55 -17.32 -1.92
CA ASN A 9 -25.78 -17.31 -2.72
C ASN A 9 -26.74 -18.42 -2.29
N SER A 10 -26.27 -19.64 -2.05
CA SER A 10 -27.10 -20.76 -1.56
C SER A 10 -27.69 -20.47 -0.19
N PHE A 11 -26.91 -19.89 0.72
CA PHE A 11 -27.39 -19.48 2.04
C PHE A 11 -28.48 -18.39 1.96
N VAL A 12 -28.27 -17.39 1.11
CA VAL A 12 -29.24 -16.30 0.89
C VAL A 12 -30.51 -16.83 0.24
N LEU A 13 -30.39 -17.74 -0.75
CA LEU A 13 -31.54 -18.38 -1.40
C LEU A 13 -32.31 -19.26 -0.42
N ALA A 14 -31.64 -20.14 0.33
CA ALA A 14 -32.29 -20.99 1.35
C ALA A 14 -33.05 -20.17 2.39
N LYS A 15 -32.51 -18.99 2.77
CA LYS A 15 -33.20 -18.07 3.68
C LYS A 15 -34.42 -17.39 3.03
N LYS A 16 -34.40 -17.14 1.73
CA LYS A 16 -35.53 -16.56 0.98
C LYS A 16 -36.61 -17.59 0.70
N PHE A 17 -36.25 -18.84 0.44
CA PHE A 17 -37.26 -19.95 0.26
C PHE A 17 -38.05 -20.29 1.50
N LYS A 18 -37.62 -19.89 2.70
CA LYS A 18 -38.40 -20.01 3.95
C LYS A 18 -39.57 -19.02 4.07
N ILE A 19 -39.75 -18.12 3.09
CA ILE A 19 -40.84 -17.13 3.07
C ILE A 19 -42.11 -17.84 2.53
N SER A 20 -43.25 -17.69 3.23
CA SER A 20 -44.50 -18.29 2.77
C SER A 20 -44.91 -17.77 1.40
N PRO A 21 -45.46 -18.58 0.50
CA PRO A 21 -45.91 -18.19 -0.83
C PRO A 21 -46.84 -16.98 -0.84
N LEU A 22 -47.71 -16.88 0.18
CA LEU A 22 -48.67 -15.78 0.34
C LEU A 22 -47.96 -14.43 0.58
N ASN A 23 -46.92 -14.40 1.40
CA ASN A 23 -46.12 -13.21 1.66
C ASN A 23 -45.27 -12.83 0.45
N PHE A 24 -44.86 -13.80 -0.36
CA PHE A 24 -44.15 -13.57 -1.60
C PHE A 24 -45.03 -12.87 -2.65
N ILE A 25 -46.28 -13.34 -2.84
CA ILE A 25 -47.24 -12.75 -3.79
C ILE A 25 -47.67 -11.33 -3.35
N ARG A 26 -47.80 -11.08 -2.04
CA ARG A 26 -48.13 -9.75 -1.48
C ARG A 26 -46.94 -8.78 -1.50
N GLY A 27 -45.77 -9.21 -1.93
CA GLY A 27 -44.55 -8.40 -1.88
C GLY A 27 -44.07 -8.07 -0.47
N GLU A 28 -44.59 -8.78 0.55
CA GLU A 28 -44.19 -8.64 1.95
C GLU A 28 -43.05 -9.61 2.28
N LEU A 29 -41.88 -9.30 1.71
CA LEU A 29 -40.67 -10.10 1.86
C LEU A 29 -40.11 -10.16 3.29
N LYS A 30 -40.67 -9.37 4.21
CA LYS A 30 -40.37 -9.36 5.64
C LYS A 30 -41.61 -8.86 6.41
N GLN A 31 -42.11 -9.64 7.38
CA GLN A 31 -42.87 -9.05 8.49
C GLN A 31 -41.91 -8.05 9.19
N ARG A 32 -42.14 -6.78 8.98
CA ARG A 32 -41.45 -5.73 9.76
C ARG A 32 -41.98 -5.83 11.18
N GLY A 33 -41.27 -6.54 12.06
CA GLY A 33 -41.44 -6.34 13.49
C GLY A 33 -41.37 -4.84 13.75
N GLN A 34 -42.24 -4.31 14.60
CA GLN A 34 -42.28 -2.90 14.95
C GLN A 34 -40.86 -2.42 15.26
N LYS A 35 -40.27 -1.65 14.35
CA LYS A 35 -38.96 -1.08 14.59
C LYS A 35 -39.10 -0.16 15.80
N LYS A 36 -38.33 -0.40 16.86
CA LYS A 36 -38.25 0.47 18.03
C LYS A 36 -38.12 1.92 17.56
N VAL A 37 -39.10 2.73 17.88
CA VAL A 37 -39.12 4.15 17.54
C VAL A 37 -38.06 4.83 18.40
N ILE A 38 -37.00 5.31 17.77
CA ILE A 38 -35.96 6.05 18.46
C ILE A 38 -36.56 7.38 18.91
N LYS A 39 -36.59 7.62 20.21
CA LYS A 39 -37.07 8.86 20.80
C LYS A 39 -36.05 9.99 20.53
N LEU A 40 -36.39 10.90 19.63
CA LEU A 40 -35.59 12.07 19.32
C LEU A 40 -35.92 13.25 20.22
N PRO A 41 -34.97 14.15 20.52
CA PRO A 41 -35.18 15.32 21.37
C PRO A 41 -36.34 16.21 20.88
N LYS A 42 -37.21 16.68 21.79
CA LYS A 42 -38.41 17.47 21.46
C LYS A 42 -38.06 18.82 20.81
N LYS A 43 -36.90 19.41 21.15
CA LYS A 43 -36.46 20.76 20.68
C LYS A 43 -35.97 20.83 19.21
N MET A 44 -35.83 19.71 18.50
CA MET A 44 -35.34 19.73 17.11
C MET A 44 -36.42 20.16 16.12
N ARG A 45 -36.00 20.87 15.06
CA ARG A 45 -36.87 21.25 13.92
C ARG A 45 -37.42 20.01 13.21
N PHE A 46 -38.64 20.09 12.68
CA PHE A 46 -39.33 18.96 12.03
C PHE A 46 -38.46 18.26 10.95
N PHE A 47 -37.89 19.04 10.02
CA PHE A 47 -37.04 18.49 8.95
C PHE A 47 -35.81 17.77 9.47
N SER A 48 -35.17 18.25 10.54
CA SER A 48 -34.02 17.59 11.14
C SER A 48 -34.42 16.27 11.80
N LYS A 49 -35.58 16.24 12.49
CA LYS A 49 -36.11 14.98 13.06
C LYS A 49 -36.44 13.97 11.97
N PHE A 50 -37.03 14.41 10.87
CA PHE A 50 -37.36 13.55 9.74
C PHE A 50 -36.12 12.96 9.11
N ARG A 51 -35.10 13.75 8.83
CA ARG A 51 -33.81 13.32 8.28
C ARG A 51 -33.13 12.28 9.16
N LEU A 52 -33.03 12.53 10.47
CA LEU A 52 -32.45 11.57 11.42
C LEU A 52 -33.23 10.25 11.47
N ARG A 53 -34.57 10.33 11.39
CA ARG A 53 -35.40 9.11 11.35
C ARG A 53 -35.14 8.29 10.08
N VAL A 54 -35.02 8.96 8.93
CA VAL A 54 -34.65 8.30 7.65
C VAL A 54 -33.28 7.68 7.75
N LEU A 55 -32.30 8.36 8.35
CA LEU A 55 -30.96 7.83 8.57
C LEU A 55 -30.98 6.56 9.42
N PHE A 56 -31.59 6.58 10.58
CA PHE A 56 -31.66 5.40 11.46
C PHE A 56 -32.46 4.24 10.88
N GLN A 57 -33.48 4.52 10.06
CA GLN A 57 -34.23 3.46 9.36
C GLN A 57 -33.42 2.77 8.28
N ASN A 58 -32.42 3.44 7.71
CA ASN A 58 -31.62 2.96 6.60
C ASN A 58 -30.15 2.62 6.98
N VAL A 59 -29.81 2.54 8.27
CA VAL A 59 -28.45 2.21 8.75
C VAL A 59 -27.85 0.99 8.05
N PRO A 60 -28.54 -0.14 7.85
CA PRO A 60 -27.94 -1.28 7.13
C PRO A 60 -27.56 -0.95 5.69
N SER A 61 -28.35 -0.12 4.99
CA SER A 61 -28.02 0.32 3.62
C SER A 61 -26.86 1.29 3.61
N TYR A 62 -26.76 2.17 4.58
CA TYR A 62 -25.62 3.08 4.73
C TYR A 62 -24.34 2.35 5.13
N LEU A 63 -24.44 1.29 5.95
CA LEU A 63 -23.28 0.45 6.25
C LEU A 63 -22.78 -0.28 5.00
N THR A 64 -23.71 -0.83 4.19
CA THR A 64 -23.33 -1.45 2.90
C THR A 64 -22.68 -0.44 1.96
N MET A 65 -23.19 0.81 1.95
CA MET A 65 -22.62 1.89 1.17
C MET A 65 -21.21 2.26 1.66
N PHE A 66 -21.00 2.35 2.97
CA PHE A 66 -19.69 2.58 3.56
C PHE A 66 -18.69 1.47 3.15
N LEU A 67 -19.08 0.20 3.28
CA LEU A 67 -18.23 -0.93 2.86
C LEU A 67 -17.92 -0.88 1.35
N GLY A 68 -18.92 -0.54 0.53
CA GLY A 68 -18.72 -0.36 -0.91
C GLY A 68 -17.75 0.76 -1.24
N ILE A 69 -17.89 1.93 -0.60
CA ILE A 69 -17.00 3.07 -0.75
C ILE A 69 -15.57 2.71 -0.28
N PHE A 70 -15.46 2.03 0.84
CA PHE A 70 -14.19 1.58 1.39
C PHE A 70 -13.45 0.63 0.43
N LEU A 71 -14.12 -0.40 -0.08
CA LEU A 71 -13.52 -1.36 -1.01
C LEU A 71 -13.14 -0.71 -2.34
N ALA A 72 -14.04 0.07 -2.92
CA ALA A 72 -13.77 0.77 -4.18
C ALA A 72 -12.69 1.85 -4.00
N GLY A 73 -12.71 2.57 -2.88
CA GLY A 73 -11.68 3.55 -2.52
C GLY A 73 -10.31 2.89 -2.36
N THR A 74 -10.25 1.70 -1.76
CA THR A 74 -9.01 0.91 -1.67
C THR A 74 -8.41 0.62 -3.04
N LEU A 75 -9.24 0.18 -4.01
CA LEU A 75 -8.79 -0.06 -5.39
C LEU A 75 -8.27 1.21 -6.07
N VAL A 76 -8.96 2.34 -5.87
CA VAL A 76 -8.52 3.63 -6.42
C VAL A 76 -7.18 4.07 -5.82
N VAL A 77 -6.99 3.90 -4.50
CA VAL A 77 -5.72 4.22 -3.82
C VAL A 77 -4.61 3.32 -4.34
N ILE A 78 -4.81 2.00 -4.41
CA ILE A 78 -3.82 1.05 -4.96
C ILE A 78 -3.43 1.45 -6.39
N GLY A 79 -4.42 1.73 -7.26
CA GLY A 79 -4.15 2.16 -8.63
C GLY A 79 -3.49 3.54 -8.75
N SER A 80 -3.57 4.38 -7.72
CA SER A 80 -2.99 5.74 -7.74
C SER A 80 -1.64 5.81 -7.04
N MET A 81 -1.30 4.88 -6.14
CA MET A 81 -0.09 4.94 -5.32
C MET A 81 1.18 4.55 -6.08
N TYR A 82 1.06 3.76 -7.14
CA TYR A 82 2.22 3.15 -7.78
C TYR A 82 3.19 4.17 -8.41
N GLY A 83 2.67 5.17 -9.12
CA GLY A 83 3.50 6.23 -9.72
C GLY A 83 4.29 7.02 -8.66
N PRO A 84 3.62 7.67 -7.68
CA PRO A 84 4.31 8.36 -6.58
C PRO A 84 5.25 7.45 -5.80
N LEU A 85 4.87 6.19 -5.56
CA LEU A 85 5.72 5.23 -4.84
C LEU A 85 7.06 5.00 -5.54
N LEU A 86 7.06 4.83 -6.88
CA LEU A 86 8.30 4.65 -7.64
C LEU A 86 9.13 5.92 -7.70
N GLU A 87 8.51 7.08 -7.77
CA GLU A 87 9.20 8.36 -7.71
C GLU A 87 9.87 8.58 -6.35
N ASP A 88 9.13 8.36 -5.27
CA ASP A 88 9.65 8.44 -3.91
C ASP A 88 10.76 7.41 -3.68
N TYR A 89 10.60 6.19 -4.19
CA TYR A 89 11.63 5.15 -4.14
C TYR A 89 12.89 5.56 -4.90
N SER A 90 12.74 6.12 -6.11
CA SER A 90 13.88 6.63 -6.88
C SER A 90 14.66 7.71 -6.14
N ASN A 91 13.94 8.67 -5.54
CA ASN A 91 14.57 9.74 -4.77
C ASN A 91 15.26 9.20 -3.51
N MET A 92 14.62 8.28 -2.81
CA MET A 92 15.18 7.65 -1.62
C MET A 92 16.47 6.87 -1.92
N VAL A 93 16.50 6.13 -3.03
CA VAL A 93 17.72 5.41 -3.41
C VAL A 93 18.84 6.36 -3.79
N LYS A 94 18.55 7.45 -4.52
CA LYS A 94 19.55 8.51 -4.83
C LYS A 94 20.13 9.12 -3.56
N GLU A 95 19.28 9.44 -2.59
CA GLU A 95 19.71 9.98 -1.30
C GLU A 95 20.52 8.96 -0.47
N SER A 96 20.28 7.67 -0.69
CA SER A 96 20.95 6.57 0.02
C SER A 96 22.23 6.10 -0.69
N MET A 97 22.57 6.62 -1.88
CA MET A 97 23.80 6.21 -2.56
C MET A 97 25.05 6.50 -1.72
N ILE A 98 25.86 5.47 -1.51
CA ILE A 98 27.09 5.56 -0.71
C ILE A 98 28.12 6.47 -1.38
N SER A 99 28.25 6.38 -2.72
CA SER A 99 29.17 7.18 -3.53
C SER A 99 28.57 7.42 -4.91
N LYS A 100 29.11 8.37 -5.67
CA LYS A 100 28.64 8.65 -7.05
C LYS A 100 28.93 7.50 -8.01
N TYR A 101 30.01 6.77 -7.76
CA TYR A 101 30.43 5.60 -8.51
C TYR A 101 30.76 4.50 -7.53
N GLN A 102 30.17 3.34 -7.72
CA GLN A 102 30.49 2.12 -7.01
C GLN A 102 30.98 1.10 -8.03
N TYR A 103 32.27 0.81 -8.02
CA TYR A 103 32.88 -0.18 -8.90
C TYR A 103 32.93 -1.53 -8.22
N VAL A 104 32.39 -2.55 -8.87
CA VAL A 104 32.56 -3.95 -8.48
C VAL A 104 33.53 -4.58 -9.46
N MET A 105 34.60 -5.14 -8.95
CA MET A 105 35.70 -5.67 -9.75
C MET A 105 35.54 -7.17 -10.01
N ILE A 106 35.97 -7.63 -11.19
CA ILE A 106 36.15 -9.06 -11.50
C ILE A 106 37.50 -9.52 -10.97
N ASN A 107 38.54 -8.78 -11.34
CA ASN A 107 39.89 -8.97 -10.85
C ASN A 107 40.33 -7.78 -10.01
N GLN A 108 41.19 -8.02 -9.03
CA GLN A 108 41.70 -6.94 -8.19
C GLN A 108 42.72 -6.11 -8.98
N GLU A 109 42.35 -4.94 -9.39
CA GLU A 109 43.22 -3.95 -10.01
C GLU A 109 43.31 -2.71 -9.12
N GLU A 110 44.53 -2.22 -8.90
CA GLU A 110 44.79 -1.05 -8.06
C GLU A 110 44.55 0.25 -8.86
N THR A 111 43.91 1.21 -8.23
CA THR A 111 43.71 2.55 -8.81
C THR A 111 44.70 3.55 -8.21
N ASP A 112 45.15 4.49 -9.04
CA ASP A 112 46.02 5.62 -8.61
C ASP A 112 45.23 6.70 -7.85
N ASN A 113 43.88 6.62 -7.85
CA ASN A 113 43.03 7.62 -7.21
C ASN A 113 42.97 7.41 -5.68
N LYS A 114 43.68 8.28 -4.95
CA LYS A 114 43.74 8.27 -3.47
C LYS A 114 42.40 8.54 -2.76
N ASN A 115 41.39 9.02 -3.48
CA ASN A 115 40.06 9.28 -2.94
C ASN A 115 39.15 8.07 -3.09
N ALA A 116 39.53 7.07 -3.88
CA ALA A 116 38.82 5.81 -3.97
C ALA A 116 39.04 4.98 -2.69
N GLU A 117 37.99 4.41 -2.16
CA GLU A 117 38.00 3.59 -0.94
C GLU A 117 37.66 2.15 -1.28
N LYS A 118 38.53 1.23 -0.91
CA LYS A 118 38.34 -0.20 -1.09
C LYS A 118 37.25 -0.73 -0.19
N PHE A 119 36.40 -1.58 -0.74
CA PHE A 119 35.45 -2.36 0.05
C PHE A 119 35.50 -3.84 -0.33
N CYS A 120 35.08 -4.68 0.61
CA CYS A 120 34.79 -6.09 0.34
C CYS A 120 33.27 -6.26 0.21
N LEU A 121 32.82 -7.12 -0.70
CA LEU A 121 31.41 -7.40 -0.91
C LEU A 121 31.20 -8.89 -1.16
N THR A 122 30.27 -9.47 -0.43
CA THR A 122 29.72 -10.80 -0.75
C THR A 122 28.19 -10.75 -0.67
N THR A 123 27.55 -11.71 -1.29
CA THR A 123 26.09 -11.85 -1.24
C THR A 123 25.73 -13.12 -0.51
N LEU A 124 24.97 -12.99 0.56
CA LEU A 124 24.41 -14.10 1.32
C LEU A 124 22.89 -14.13 1.14
N GLU A 125 22.28 -15.22 1.55
CA GLU A 125 20.83 -15.42 1.48
C GLU A 125 20.24 -15.52 2.88
N THR A 126 19.03 -14.94 3.06
CA THR A 126 18.31 -15.05 4.33
C THR A 126 17.82 -16.47 4.59
N THR A 127 17.80 -16.88 5.86
CA THR A 127 17.39 -18.23 6.28
C THR A 127 16.00 -18.29 6.89
N ASP A 128 15.38 -17.14 7.19
CA ASP A 128 14.05 -17.08 7.81
C ASP A 128 12.96 -17.55 6.85
N LYS A 129 12.36 -18.69 7.16
CA LYS A 129 11.29 -19.33 6.36
C LYS A 129 9.99 -18.53 6.29
N LYS A 130 9.83 -17.50 7.10
CA LYS A 130 8.67 -16.62 7.09
C LYS A 130 8.67 -15.71 5.86
N PHE A 131 9.84 -15.40 5.33
CA PHE A 131 10.02 -14.53 4.17
C PHE A 131 10.51 -15.35 2.97
N MET A 132 10.28 -14.83 1.76
CA MET A 132 11.02 -15.35 0.61
C MET A 132 12.52 -15.14 0.85
N ALA A 133 13.31 -16.09 0.39
CA ALA A 133 14.76 -15.96 0.47
C ALA A 133 15.22 -14.71 -0.29
N ASP A 134 15.94 -13.84 0.41
CA ASP A 134 16.45 -12.58 -0.10
C ASP A 134 17.97 -12.61 -0.19
N ASP A 135 18.48 -12.02 -1.24
CA ASP A 135 19.90 -11.72 -1.36
C ASP A 135 20.24 -10.52 -0.46
N VAL A 136 21.20 -10.71 0.42
CA VAL A 136 21.71 -9.72 1.37
C VAL A 136 23.14 -9.38 0.99
N SER A 137 23.39 -8.12 0.66
CA SER A 137 24.75 -7.63 0.40
C SER A 137 25.49 -7.43 1.73
N VAL A 138 26.62 -8.10 1.90
CA VAL A 138 27.48 -7.93 3.08
C VAL A 138 28.71 -7.15 2.68
N TYR A 139 28.84 -5.92 3.19
CA TYR A 139 29.97 -5.04 2.96
C TYR A 139 30.98 -5.11 4.12
N GLY A 140 32.24 -5.36 3.78
CA GLY A 140 33.39 -5.12 4.64
C GLY A 140 33.98 -3.75 4.33
N ILE A 141 33.85 -2.78 5.24
CA ILE A 141 34.25 -1.39 5.06
C ILE A 141 35.35 -0.98 6.01
N SER A 142 36.13 0.02 5.65
CA SER A 142 37.14 0.62 6.52
C SER A 142 36.48 1.26 7.77
N ASN A 143 37.11 1.14 8.92
CA ASN A 143 36.61 1.80 10.14
C ASN A 143 36.60 3.33 10.03
N ASP A 144 37.49 3.90 9.21
CA ASP A 144 37.60 5.32 8.93
C ASP A 144 37.01 5.67 7.55
N SER A 145 35.94 5.00 7.14
CA SER A 145 35.31 5.20 5.84
C SER A 145 34.90 6.67 5.64
N LYS A 146 35.28 7.22 4.49
CA LYS A 146 34.86 8.58 4.05
C LYS A 146 33.44 8.60 3.50
N TYR A 147 32.91 7.43 3.11
CA TYR A 147 31.64 7.27 2.41
C TYR A 147 30.52 6.78 3.33
N ILE A 148 30.87 5.96 4.32
CA ILE A 148 29.89 5.40 5.27
C ILE A 148 30.26 5.87 6.68
N ASN A 149 29.58 6.92 7.11
CA ASN A 149 29.79 7.50 8.44
C ASN A 149 29.00 6.73 9.50
N THR A 150 29.50 5.57 9.88
CA THR A 150 28.92 4.77 10.99
C THR A 150 30.03 4.10 11.78
N SER A 151 29.84 3.98 13.08
CA SER A 151 30.77 3.24 13.97
C SER A 151 30.32 1.80 14.06
N ILE A 152 31.15 0.88 13.62
CA ILE A 152 30.86 -0.57 13.68
C ILE A 152 31.72 -1.18 14.79
N PRO A 153 31.11 -1.69 15.88
CA PRO A 153 31.86 -2.39 16.91
C PRO A 153 32.48 -3.69 16.37
N THR A 154 33.65 -4.03 16.86
CA THR A 154 34.35 -5.28 16.48
C THR A 154 33.45 -6.50 16.79
N GLY A 155 33.31 -7.40 15.84
CA GLY A 155 32.52 -8.63 15.96
C GLY A 155 30.99 -8.42 15.88
N GLU A 156 30.51 -7.19 15.67
CA GLU A 156 29.10 -6.87 15.46
C GLU A 156 28.91 -6.21 14.08
N VAL A 157 27.65 -6.05 13.69
CA VAL A 157 27.31 -5.47 12.38
C VAL A 157 26.29 -4.33 12.51
N VAL A 158 26.33 -3.44 11.54
CA VAL A 158 25.29 -2.45 11.32
C VAL A 158 24.49 -2.86 10.08
N VAL A 159 23.17 -2.84 10.17
CA VAL A 159 22.30 -3.26 9.07
C VAL A 159 21.60 -2.08 8.43
N SER A 160 21.19 -2.23 7.17
CA SER A 160 20.44 -1.19 6.46
C SER A 160 19.06 -0.97 7.09
N SER A 161 18.55 0.26 7.04
CA SER A 161 17.18 0.59 7.41
C SER A 161 16.15 -0.25 6.63
N ALA A 162 16.45 -0.59 5.37
CA ALA A 162 15.65 -1.52 4.57
C ALA A 162 15.53 -2.90 5.25
N MET A 163 16.65 -3.44 5.72
CA MET A 163 16.70 -4.74 6.40
C MET A 163 15.91 -4.72 7.72
N MET A 164 16.15 -3.69 8.55
CA MET A 164 15.42 -3.48 9.81
C MET A 164 13.91 -3.43 9.61
N ASN A 165 13.46 -2.64 8.64
CA ASN A 165 12.05 -2.45 8.35
C ASN A 165 11.37 -3.70 7.77
N LYS A 166 12.02 -4.37 6.82
CA LYS A 166 11.46 -5.56 6.16
C LYS A 166 11.28 -6.72 7.14
N PHE A 167 12.32 -7.04 7.87
CA PHE A 167 12.33 -8.19 8.78
C PHE A 167 11.87 -7.85 10.20
N SER A 168 11.55 -6.56 10.46
CA SER A 168 11.14 -6.04 11.79
C SER A 168 12.17 -6.36 12.87
N LEU A 169 13.45 -6.15 12.55
CA LEU A 169 14.60 -6.37 13.45
C LEU A 169 14.79 -5.18 14.39
N ASN A 170 15.47 -5.44 15.50
CA ASN A 170 15.86 -4.44 16.49
C ASN A 170 17.35 -4.55 16.77
N VAL A 171 17.94 -3.49 17.33
CA VAL A 171 19.31 -3.51 17.80
C VAL A 171 19.44 -4.55 18.92
N GLY A 172 20.46 -5.40 18.81
CA GLY A 172 20.72 -6.53 19.70
C GLY A 172 20.19 -7.87 19.19
N ASP A 173 19.36 -7.88 18.13
CA ASP A 173 18.89 -9.12 17.50
C ASP A 173 20.04 -9.82 16.76
N GLU A 174 19.90 -11.13 16.58
CA GLU A 174 20.83 -11.96 15.80
C GLU A 174 20.16 -12.39 14.49
N VAL A 175 20.91 -12.31 13.40
CA VAL A 175 20.45 -12.73 12.06
C VAL A 175 21.39 -13.78 11.51
N THR A 176 20.83 -14.91 11.07
CA THR A 176 21.58 -15.97 10.40
C THR A 176 21.40 -15.84 8.89
N LEU A 177 22.50 -15.73 8.17
CA LEU A 177 22.53 -15.73 6.71
C LEU A 177 23.32 -16.96 6.24
N LYS A 178 23.03 -17.43 5.02
CA LYS A 178 23.71 -18.59 4.41
C LYS A 178 24.33 -18.23 3.07
N GLU A 179 25.32 -18.95 2.65
CA GLU A 179 25.82 -18.91 1.27
C GLU A 179 24.78 -19.52 0.32
N LYS A 180 24.66 -18.97 -0.88
CA LYS A 180 23.64 -19.37 -1.85
C LYS A 180 23.83 -20.78 -2.41
N TYR A 181 25.07 -21.24 -2.49
CA TYR A 181 25.45 -22.51 -3.13
C TYR A 181 26.09 -23.52 -2.18
N THR A 182 26.22 -23.18 -0.91
CA THR A 182 26.74 -24.05 0.13
C THR A 182 25.81 -24.05 1.33
N ASP A 183 25.99 -25.00 2.25
CA ASP A 183 25.22 -25.02 3.51
C ASP A 183 25.89 -24.19 4.63
N LYS A 184 26.93 -23.39 4.29
CA LYS A 184 27.64 -22.58 5.26
C LYS A 184 26.78 -21.40 5.71
N THR A 185 26.65 -21.25 7.01
CA THR A 185 25.87 -20.21 7.66
C THR A 185 26.73 -19.30 8.50
N TYR A 186 26.32 -18.03 8.58
CA TYR A 186 26.99 -17.00 9.35
C TYR A 186 25.99 -16.34 10.28
N LEU A 187 26.38 -16.10 11.52
CA LEU A 187 25.60 -15.42 12.53
C LEU A 187 26.10 -13.99 12.67
N PHE A 188 25.19 -13.04 12.55
CA PHE A 188 25.46 -11.62 12.68
C PHE A 188 24.66 -11.03 13.85
N LYS A 189 25.34 -10.34 14.77
CA LYS A 189 24.71 -9.61 15.87
C LYS A 189 24.61 -8.14 15.49
N ILE A 190 23.41 -7.59 15.57
CA ILE A 190 23.08 -6.23 15.14
C ILE A 190 23.45 -5.23 16.23
N ALA A 191 24.43 -4.36 15.96
CA ALA A 191 24.83 -3.26 16.85
C ALA A 191 24.02 -1.97 16.59
N GLY A 192 23.52 -1.79 15.37
CA GLY A 192 22.83 -0.58 14.97
C GLY A 192 22.23 -0.65 13.58
N ASP A 193 21.60 0.45 13.17
CA ASP A 193 21.12 0.63 11.80
C ASP A 193 21.82 1.80 11.10
N TYR A 194 21.94 1.67 9.80
CA TYR A 194 22.41 2.72 8.90
C TYR A 194 21.30 3.09 7.93
N LYS A 195 21.07 4.39 7.76
CA LYS A 195 20.04 4.88 6.82
C LYS A 195 20.42 4.56 5.38
N TYR A 196 20.10 3.37 4.96
CA TYR A 196 20.31 2.84 3.62
C TYR A 196 19.11 2.03 3.20
N ASP A 197 18.24 2.65 2.40
CA ASP A 197 16.96 2.07 1.99
C ASP A 197 17.04 1.46 0.57
N ALA A 198 18.20 1.57 -0.09
CA ALA A 198 18.39 1.09 -1.46
C ALA A 198 18.39 -0.44 -1.58
N ALA A 199 18.92 -1.13 -0.58
CA ALA A 199 19.03 -2.59 -0.59
C ALA A 199 19.04 -3.18 0.83
N ILE A 200 18.80 -4.48 0.91
CA ILE A 200 18.96 -5.28 2.13
C ILE A 200 20.44 -5.53 2.31
N THR A 201 21.06 -4.90 3.31
CA THR A 201 22.50 -4.82 3.42
C THR A 201 22.96 -4.95 4.88
N VAL A 202 24.10 -5.62 5.05
CA VAL A 202 24.86 -5.72 6.29
C VAL A 202 26.20 -5.01 6.09
N PHE A 203 26.57 -4.15 7.01
CA PHE A 203 27.87 -3.48 7.06
C PHE A 203 28.67 -3.97 8.24
N MET A 204 29.89 -4.39 8.02
CA MET A 204 30.81 -4.86 9.04
C MET A 204 32.20 -4.24 8.84
N SER A 205 33.06 -4.33 9.87
CA SER A 205 34.44 -3.88 9.70
C SER A 205 35.15 -4.75 8.67
N ARG A 206 36.05 -4.14 7.87
CA ARG A 206 36.83 -4.90 6.88
C ARG A 206 37.66 -6.01 7.56
N GLY A 207 38.18 -5.74 8.76
CA GLY A 207 38.94 -6.75 9.51
C GLY A 207 38.11 -7.97 9.88
N ASP A 208 36.89 -7.74 10.40
CA ASP A 208 35.96 -8.83 10.74
C ASP A 208 35.48 -9.57 9.48
N TYR A 209 35.30 -8.87 8.36
CA TYR A 209 34.94 -9.47 7.08
C TYR A 209 35.99 -10.43 6.60
N LEU A 210 37.28 -9.99 6.52
CA LEU A 210 38.39 -10.82 6.07
C LEU A 210 38.58 -12.07 6.95
N GLN A 211 38.41 -11.90 8.24
CA GLN A 211 38.48 -13.01 9.18
C GLN A 211 37.31 -14.00 9.01
N MET A 212 36.08 -13.49 8.86
CA MET A 212 34.86 -14.31 8.74
C MET A 212 34.83 -15.13 7.46
N PHE A 213 35.26 -14.52 6.34
CA PHE A 213 35.24 -15.16 5.03
C PHE A 213 36.59 -15.85 4.68
N ASN A 214 37.60 -15.76 5.57
CA ASN A 214 38.93 -16.33 5.40
C ASN A 214 39.63 -15.82 4.15
N GLU A 215 39.59 -14.49 3.96
CA GLU A 215 40.22 -13.77 2.86
C GLU A 215 41.55 -13.15 3.28
N ASP A 216 42.45 -12.90 2.30
CA ASP A 216 43.72 -12.26 2.54
C ASP A 216 43.58 -10.80 2.97
N THR A 217 44.60 -10.25 3.66
CA THR A 217 44.58 -8.87 4.20
C THR A 217 44.42 -7.81 3.12
N ASP A 218 44.92 -8.08 1.92
CA ASP A 218 44.83 -7.15 0.78
C ASP A 218 43.58 -7.34 -0.08
N TYR A 219 42.75 -8.34 0.24
CA TYR A 219 41.55 -8.66 -0.49
C TYR A 219 40.56 -7.50 -0.51
N PHE A 220 40.00 -7.16 -1.69
CA PHE A 220 38.90 -6.26 -1.90
C PHE A 220 38.10 -6.67 -3.14
N THR A 221 36.86 -6.25 -3.22
CA THR A 221 35.97 -6.55 -4.34
C THR A 221 35.56 -5.31 -5.13
N GLY A 222 35.94 -4.11 -4.68
CA GLY A 222 35.59 -2.91 -5.40
C GLY A 222 35.98 -1.61 -4.73
N TYR A 223 35.53 -0.52 -5.34
CA TYR A 223 35.84 0.83 -4.91
C TYR A 223 34.58 1.69 -4.79
N PHE A 224 34.49 2.48 -3.71
CA PHE A 224 33.64 3.66 -3.63
C PHE A 224 34.42 4.88 -4.13
N SER A 225 33.85 5.65 -5.05
CA SER A 225 34.46 6.87 -5.55
C SER A 225 33.42 7.93 -5.88
N ASN A 226 33.76 9.20 -5.64
CA ASN A 226 32.97 10.34 -6.12
C ASN A 226 33.46 10.88 -7.47
N GLU A 227 34.57 10.34 -7.97
CA GLU A 227 35.18 10.65 -9.25
C GLU A 227 35.17 9.40 -10.12
N LYS A 228 35.11 9.62 -11.45
CA LYS A 228 35.23 8.49 -12.38
C LYS A 228 36.64 7.96 -12.38
N LEU A 229 36.83 6.68 -12.16
CA LEU A 229 38.12 6.00 -12.26
C LEU A 229 38.33 5.64 -13.73
N ASN A 230 39.30 6.28 -14.36
CA ASN A 230 39.61 6.07 -15.79
C ASN A 230 40.87 5.21 -16.00
N ASP A 231 41.52 4.85 -14.93
CA ASP A 231 42.75 4.03 -14.86
C ASP A 231 42.45 2.53 -14.71
N LEU A 232 41.19 2.18 -14.39
CA LEU A 232 40.74 0.78 -14.32
C LEU A 232 40.39 0.25 -15.72
N SER A 233 40.80 -0.97 -16.03
CA SER A 233 40.41 -1.66 -17.26
C SER A 233 38.94 -2.01 -17.26
N ASP A 234 38.23 -1.74 -18.36
CA ASP A 234 36.82 -2.15 -18.52
C ASP A 234 36.62 -3.68 -18.43
N ASP A 235 37.66 -4.46 -18.74
CA ASP A 235 37.65 -5.93 -18.65
C ASP A 235 37.70 -6.44 -17.20
N ASP A 236 38.22 -5.66 -16.28
CA ASP A 236 38.37 -6.00 -14.86
C ASP A 236 37.22 -5.46 -14.00
N VAL A 237 36.35 -4.62 -14.57
CA VAL A 237 35.16 -4.08 -13.90
C VAL A 237 33.91 -4.89 -14.22
N ALA A 238 33.38 -5.61 -13.24
CA ALA A 238 32.11 -6.34 -13.39
C ALA A 238 30.91 -5.42 -13.55
N ALA A 239 30.88 -4.34 -12.77
CA ALA A 239 29.83 -3.34 -12.82
C ALA A 239 30.31 -2.01 -12.23
N ALA A 240 29.91 -0.92 -12.89
CA ALA A 240 30.04 0.42 -12.34
C ALA A 240 28.63 0.98 -12.10
N VAL A 241 28.18 0.91 -10.86
CA VAL A 241 26.84 1.39 -10.49
C VAL A 241 26.88 2.89 -10.29
N THR A 242 26.07 3.60 -11.08
CA THR A 242 25.92 5.05 -11.03
C THR A 242 24.47 5.46 -10.84
N GLU A 243 24.26 6.73 -10.48
CA GLU A 243 22.89 7.29 -10.41
C GLU A 243 22.13 7.15 -11.74
N LYS A 244 22.84 7.23 -12.88
CA LYS A 244 22.24 7.09 -14.21
C LYS A 244 21.71 5.67 -14.45
N ASP A 245 22.46 4.67 -14.04
CA ASP A 245 22.06 3.25 -14.21
C ASP A 245 20.85 2.96 -13.36
N PHE A 246 20.83 3.48 -12.15
CA PHE A 246 19.69 3.34 -11.26
C PHE A 246 18.44 4.02 -11.81
N ASN A 247 18.54 5.27 -12.27
CA ASN A 247 17.45 5.98 -12.92
C ASN A 247 16.91 5.23 -14.15
N LYS A 248 17.77 4.59 -14.91
CA LYS A 248 17.38 3.76 -16.07
C LYS A 248 16.52 2.58 -15.64
N VAL A 249 16.92 1.88 -14.58
CA VAL A 249 16.15 0.74 -14.03
C VAL A 249 14.77 1.21 -13.53
N VAL A 250 14.72 2.29 -12.74
CA VAL A 250 13.45 2.83 -12.24
C VAL A 250 12.55 3.28 -13.37
N THR A 251 13.10 3.99 -14.39
CA THR A 251 12.34 4.41 -15.56
C THR A 251 11.78 3.20 -16.32
N GLN A 252 12.57 2.16 -16.47
CA GLN A 252 12.15 0.93 -17.14
C GLN A 252 11.03 0.21 -16.35
N MET A 253 11.12 0.18 -15.03
CA MET A 253 10.04 -0.32 -14.15
C MET A 253 8.78 0.53 -14.27
N GLN A 254 8.90 1.87 -14.30
CA GLN A 254 7.77 2.78 -14.49
C GLN A 254 7.06 2.51 -15.82
N VAL A 255 7.81 2.45 -16.92
CA VAL A 255 7.23 2.20 -18.25
C VAL A 255 6.54 0.84 -18.32
N SER A 256 7.18 -0.21 -17.82
CA SER A 256 6.63 -1.57 -17.83
C SER A 256 5.33 -1.72 -17.05
N MET A 257 5.19 -0.97 -15.96
CA MET A 257 4.02 -1.06 -15.07
C MET A 257 2.95 0.00 -15.34
N LEU A 258 3.28 1.04 -16.14
CA LEU A 258 2.38 2.17 -16.39
C LEU A 258 1.03 1.74 -16.94
N GLU A 259 1.01 0.80 -17.87
CA GLU A 259 -0.24 0.29 -18.48
C GLU A 259 -1.08 -0.49 -17.45
N PHE A 260 -0.46 -1.32 -16.64
CA PHE A 260 -1.13 -2.03 -15.55
C PHE A 260 -1.80 -1.05 -14.57
N VAL A 261 -1.06 -0.03 -14.14
CA VAL A 261 -1.55 1.00 -13.21
C VAL A 261 -2.74 1.76 -13.79
N LYS A 262 -2.68 2.15 -15.06
CA LYS A 262 -3.80 2.81 -15.75
C LYS A 262 -5.05 1.93 -15.77
N VAL A 263 -4.90 0.64 -16.10
CA VAL A 263 -6.01 -0.32 -16.14
C VAL A 263 -6.62 -0.50 -14.75
N PHE A 264 -5.80 -0.70 -13.71
CA PHE A 264 -6.29 -0.84 -12.34
C PHE A 264 -7.00 0.42 -11.84
N LYS A 265 -6.46 1.61 -12.14
CA LYS A 265 -7.08 2.88 -11.81
C LYS A 265 -8.43 3.05 -12.51
N MET A 266 -8.51 2.74 -13.80
CA MET A 266 -9.76 2.77 -14.54
C MET A 266 -10.81 1.80 -13.98
N LEU A 267 -10.42 0.56 -13.71
CA LEU A 267 -11.30 -0.42 -13.08
C LEU A 267 -11.80 0.07 -11.71
N GLY A 268 -10.92 0.62 -10.89
CA GLY A 268 -11.29 1.19 -9.59
C GLY A 268 -12.36 2.30 -9.74
N ILE A 269 -12.21 3.21 -10.70
CA ILE A 269 -13.16 4.28 -10.97
C ILE A 269 -14.51 3.71 -11.44
N VAL A 270 -14.49 2.76 -12.38
CA VAL A 270 -15.72 2.13 -12.90
C VAL A 270 -16.46 1.39 -11.79
N ILE A 271 -15.75 0.61 -10.98
CA ILE A 271 -16.34 -0.11 -9.83
C ILE A 271 -16.91 0.90 -8.82
N PHE A 272 -16.19 2.00 -8.56
CA PHE A 272 -16.66 3.04 -7.66
C PHE A 272 -17.97 3.66 -8.14
N LEU A 273 -18.06 4.04 -9.43
CA LEU A 273 -19.28 4.58 -10.04
C LEU A 273 -20.45 3.58 -9.98
N LEU A 274 -20.20 2.31 -10.30
CA LEU A 274 -21.22 1.26 -10.25
C LEU A 274 -21.76 1.05 -8.83
N ILE A 275 -20.87 0.97 -7.84
CA ILE A 275 -21.26 0.80 -6.44
C ILE A 275 -22.10 2.00 -5.98
N MET A 276 -21.63 3.22 -6.26
CA MET A 276 -22.34 4.43 -5.90
C MET A 276 -23.73 4.49 -6.54
N TYR A 277 -23.85 4.14 -7.83
CA TYR A 277 -25.14 4.11 -8.54
C TYR A 277 -26.09 3.07 -7.89
N ILE A 278 -25.62 1.82 -7.74
CA ILE A 278 -26.45 0.72 -7.21
C ILE A 278 -26.94 1.05 -5.80
N LEU A 279 -26.06 1.52 -4.93
CA LEU A 279 -26.42 1.79 -3.53
C LEU A 279 -27.30 3.00 -3.37
N THR A 280 -27.07 4.07 -4.14
CA THR A 280 -27.96 5.24 -4.14
C THR A 280 -29.35 4.89 -4.69
N LYS A 281 -29.40 4.12 -5.77
CA LYS A 281 -30.66 3.58 -6.33
C LYS A 281 -31.42 2.75 -5.30
N GLN A 282 -30.72 1.83 -4.60
CA GLN A 282 -31.32 0.99 -3.57
C GLN A 282 -31.91 1.80 -2.42
N ILE A 283 -31.26 2.87 -1.98
CA ILE A 283 -31.78 3.76 -0.93
C ILE A 283 -33.06 4.45 -1.38
N ILE A 284 -33.12 4.95 -2.61
CA ILE A 284 -34.29 5.61 -3.17
C ILE A 284 -35.45 4.62 -3.33
N GLU A 285 -35.23 3.45 -3.93
CA GLU A 285 -36.24 2.43 -4.11
C GLU A 285 -36.81 1.92 -2.76
N ARG A 286 -35.95 1.79 -1.75
CA ARG A 286 -36.39 1.39 -0.41
C ARG A 286 -37.26 2.43 0.27
N ASN A 287 -37.12 3.69 -0.08
CA ASN A 287 -37.92 4.79 0.45
C ASN A 287 -39.04 5.23 -0.50
N SER A 288 -39.26 4.51 -1.61
CA SER A 288 -40.23 4.90 -2.65
C SER A 288 -41.66 5.14 -2.11
N LYS A 289 -42.14 4.26 -1.22
CA LYS A 289 -43.45 4.43 -0.57
C LYS A 289 -43.54 5.72 0.26
N SER A 290 -42.47 6.05 1.00
CA SER A 290 -42.41 7.31 1.78
C SER A 290 -42.31 8.52 0.86
N ILE A 291 -41.57 8.42 -0.24
CA ILE A 291 -41.43 9.47 -1.28
C ILE A 291 -42.79 9.72 -1.92
N SER A 292 -43.52 8.67 -2.36
CA SER A 292 -44.87 8.81 -2.96
C SER A 292 -45.86 9.43 -1.98
N MET A 293 -45.83 9.04 -0.70
CA MET A 293 -46.71 9.59 0.32
C MET A 293 -46.42 11.08 0.57
N THR A 294 -45.14 11.48 0.57
CA THR A 294 -44.75 12.89 0.70
C THR A 294 -45.18 13.70 -0.53
N LYS A 295 -45.18 13.08 -1.72
CA LYS A 295 -45.66 13.71 -2.98
C LYS A 295 -47.15 13.94 -2.95
N ILE A 296 -47.93 12.97 -2.43
CA ILE A 296 -49.39 13.11 -2.24
C ILE A 296 -49.72 14.23 -1.23
N LEU A 297 -48.86 14.47 -0.24
CA LEU A 297 -49.02 15.57 0.72
C LEU A 297 -48.68 16.96 0.16
N GLY A 298 -48.37 17.06 -1.14
CA GLY A 298 -48.15 18.32 -1.84
C GLY A 298 -46.74 18.87 -1.81
N PHE A 299 -45.74 18.08 -1.36
CA PHE A 299 -44.35 18.50 -1.44
C PHE A 299 -43.82 18.44 -2.88
N SER A 300 -43.06 19.43 -3.29
CA SER A 300 -42.42 19.46 -4.61
C SER A 300 -41.33 18.40 -4.76
N ASP A 301 -41.04 17.95 -5.98
CA ASP A 301 -39.99 16.95 -6.28
C ASP A 301 -38.60 17.40 -5.78
N ILE A 302 -38.35 18.72 -5.80
CA ILE A 302 -37.10 19.32 -5.31
C ILE A 302 -36.99 19.20 -3.78
N GLU A 303 -38.10 19.46 -3.07
CA GLU A 303 -38.12 19.35 -1.60
C GLU A 303 -37.94 17.90 -1.17
N ILE A 304 -38.59 16.97 -1.85
CA ILE A 304 -38.45 15.53 -1.62
C ILE A 304 -36.99 15.08 -1.90
N GLY A 305 -36.46 15.46 -3.06
CA GLY A 305 -35.05 15.19 -3.41
C GLY A 305 -34.11 15.75 -2.36
N ARG A 306 -34.33 16.97 -1.90
CA ARG A 306 -33.49 17.60 -0.86
C ARG A 306 -33.56 16.89 0.49
N LEU A 307 -34.65 16.24 0.85
CA LEU A 307 -34.79 15.49 2.08
C LEU A 307 -33.93 14.19 2.07
N TYR A 308 -33.93 13.47 0.96
CA TYR A 308 -33.25 12.17 0.86
C TYR A 308 -31.79 12.30 0.40
N ILE A 309 -31.54 13.18 -0.59
CA ILE A 309 -30.20 13.33 -1.18
C ILE A 309 -29.23 13.99 -0.19
N ILE A 310 -29.64 15.01 0.57
CA ILE A 310 -28.76 15.63 1.56
C ILE A 310 -28.29 14.61 2.61
N MET A 311 -29.18 13.73 3.07
CA MET A 311 -28.77 12.72 4.04
C MET A 311 -27.81 11.71 3.45
N THR A 312 -28.06 11.27 2.22
CA THR A 312 -27.13 10.38 1.51
C THR A 312 -25.80 11.07 1.25
N SER A 313 -25.80 12.36 0.87
CA SER A 313 -24.57 13.16 0.67
C SER A 313 -23.73 13.23 1.94
N ILE A 314 -24.34 13.50 3.09
CA ILE A 314 -23.63 13.56 4.37
C ILE A 314 -23.00 12.18 4.68
N VAL A 315 -23.76 11.10 4.48
CA VAL A 315 -23.26 9.76 4.74
C VAL A 315 -22.12 9.41 3.78
N VAL A 316 -22.21 9.77 2.50
CA VAL A 316 -21.12 9.53 1.54
C VAL A 316 -19.85 10.28 1.91
N VAL A 317 -19.96 11.57 2.22
CA VAL A 317 -18.79 12.37 2.63
C VAL A 317 -18.15 11.81 3.91
N LEU A 318 -18.97 11.49 4.91
CA LEU A 318 -18.48 10.87 6.14
C LEU A 318 -17.83 9.50 5.88
N SER A 319 -18.43 8.70 5.00
CA SER A 319 -17.88 7.40 4.59
C SER A 319 -16.52 7.55 3.90
N LEU A 320 -16.37 8.52 3.01
CA LEU A 320 -15.11 8.83 2.35
C LEU A 320 -14.04 9.27 3.36
N LEU A 321 -14.38 10.18 4.27
CA LEU A 321 -13.46 10.65 5.31
C LEU A 321 -13.01 9.54 6.26
N ILE A 322 -13.92 8.68 6.70
CA ILE A 322 -13.62 7.54 7.57
C ILE A 322 -12.82 6.47 6.83
N SER A 323 -13.08 6.30 5.53
CA SER A 323 -12.36 5.31 4.71
C SER A 323 -10.88 5.63 4.55
N ILE A 324 -10.47 6.91 4.55
CA ILE A 324 -9.05 7.31 4.39
C ILE A 324 -8.15 6.66 5.45
N PRO A 325 -8.34 6.91 6.77
CA PRO A 325 -7.49 6.30 7.78
C PRO A 325 -7.60 4.77 7.81
N LEU A 326 -8.79 4.24 7.55
CA LEU A 326 -9.00 2.79 7.52
C LEU A 326 -8.25 2.12 6.37
N ILE A 327 -8.27 2.72 5.17
CA ILE A 327 -7.49 2.24 4.01
C ILE A 327 -6.01 2.29 4.33
N SER A 328 -5.50 3.38 4.92
CA SER A 328 -4.09 3.49 5.32
C SER A 328 -3.66 2.37 6.27
N VAL A 329 -4.47 2.08 7.29
CA VAL A 329 -4.19 0.99 8.25
C VAL A 329 -4.19 -0.38 7.56
N VAL A 330 -5.21 -0.65 6.74
CA VAL A 330 -5.35 -1.94 6.05
C VAL A 330 -4.23 -2.14 5.03
N LEU A 331 -3.89 -1.13 4.24
CA LEU A 331 -2.81 -1.24 3.27
C LEU A 331 -1.45 -1.43 3.96
N ARG A 332 -1.18 -0.70 5.06
CA ARG A 332 0.04 -0.89 5.85
C ARG A 332 0.13 -2.32 6.40
N TRP A 333 -0.96 -2.85 6.89
CA TRP A 333 -1.02 -4.23 7.37
C TRP A 333 -0.78 -5.23 6.22
N CYS A 334 -1.41 -5.03 5.06
CA CYS A 334 -1.19 -5.86 3.88
C CYS A 334 0.27 -5.83 3.40
N PHE A 335 0.89 -4.65 3.36
CA PHE A 335 2.31 -4.52 3.01
C PHE A 335 3.20 -5.32 3.95
N LYS A 336 3.06 -5.10 5.26
CA LYS A 336 3.90 -5.79 6.27
C LYS A 336 3.66 -7.29 6.35
N SER A 337 2.39 -7.73 6.29
CA SER A 337 2.03 -9.13 6.56
C SER A 337 2.06 -10.00 5.31
N TYR A 338 1.94 -9.44 4.13
CA TYR A 338 1.87 -10.18 2.89
C TYR A 338 2.97 -9.77 1.90
N LEU A 339 3.07 -8.50 1.54
CA LEU A 339 3.99 -8.08 0.49
C LEU A 339 5.45 -8.34 0.90
N TYR A 340 5.87 -7.92 2.08
CA TYR A 340 7.24 -8.15 2.55
C TYR A 340 7.60 -9.63 2.72
N THR A 341 6.61 -10.49 2.96
CA THR A 341 6.86 -11.94 3.08
C THR A 341 6.91 -12.65 1.72
N GLN A 342 6.28 -12.10 0.68
CA GLN A 342 6.12 -12.73 -0.64
C GLN A 342 6.93 -12.07 -1.75
N MET A 343 7.69 -11.03 -1.44
CA MET A 343 8.55 -10.32 -2.41
C MET A 343 10.00 -10.35 -1.95
N THR A 344 10.91 -10.52 -2.91
CA THR A 344 12.34 -10.28 -2.73
C THR A 344 12.63 -8.77 -2.82
N GLY A 345 13.71 -8.33 -2.17
CA GLY A 345 14.07 -6.92 -2.09
C GLY A 345 13.20 -6.13 -1.10
N TYR A 346 13.40 -4.83 -1.04
CA TYR A 346 12.67 -3.93 -0.16
C TYR A 346 12.04 -2.79 -0.96
N VAL A 347 10.75 -2.55 -0.74
CA VAL A 347 10.05 -1.38 -1.24
C VAL A 347 9.38 -0.71 -0.03
N PRO A 348 9.68 0.54 0.27
CA PRO A 348 9.13 1.22 1.44
C PRO A 348 7.62 1.41 1.27
N TYR A 349 6.88 1.27 2.38
CA TYR A 349 5.48 1.62 2.40
C TYR A 349 5.32 3.14 2.46
N ILE A 350 5.23 3.77 1.31
CA ILE A 350 4.99 5.22 1.20
C ILE A 350 3.74 5.42 0.35
N ILE A 351 2.73 6.04 0.92
CA ILE A 351 1.53 6.48 0.18
C ILE A 351 1.46 7.99 0.26
N SER A 352 1.65 8.64 -0.87
CA SER A 352 1.53 10.09 -0.98
C SER A 352 0.12 10.56 -0.61
N ASN A 353 0.03 11.68 0.10
CA ASN A 353 -1.25 12.31 0.44
C ASN A 353 -2.10 12.61 -0.80
N SER A 354 -1.48 12.82 -1.95
CA SER A 354 -2.15 13.02 -3.23
C SER A 354 -3.06 11.85 -3.63
N CYS A 355 -2.71 10.62 -3.25
CA CYS A 355 -3.53 9.43 -3.52
C CYS A 355 -4.87 9.47 -2.77
N TYR A 356 -4.83 9.88 -1.49
CA TYR A 356 -6.04 10.02 -0.67
C TYR A 356 -6.92 11.18 -1.13
N VAL A 357 -6.29 12.31 -1.49
CA VAL A 357 -6.99 13.47 -2.06
C VAL A 357 -7.66 13.08 -3.38
N SER A 358 -6.95 12.37 -4.26
CA SER A 358 -7.51 11.89 -5.54
C SER A 358 -8.69 10.95 -5.33
N MET A 359 -8.58 10.01 -4.37
CA MET A 359 -9.70 9.13 -4.00
C MET A 359 -10.91 9.92 -3.48
N PHE A 360 -10.68 10.89 -2.61
CA PHE A 360 -11.76 11.71 -2.05
C PHE A 360 -12.46 12.55 -3.14
N VAL A 361 -11.69 13.22 -3.97
CA VAL A 361 -12.22 14.05 -5.08
C VAL A 361 -12.99 13.18 -6.06
N LEU A 362 -12.42 12.06 -6.50
CA LEU A 362 -13.11 11.10 -7.38
C LEU A 362 -14.40 10.59 -6.75
N GLY A 363 -14.38 10.29 -5.45
CA GLY A 363 -15.55 9.83 -4.71
C GLY A 363 -16.67 10.87 -4.68
N VAL A 364 -16.33 12.12 -4.38
CA VAL A 364 -17.30 13.22 -4.35
C VAL A 364 -17.86 13.50 -5.75
N VAL A 365 -17.00 13.60 -6.78
CA VAL A 365 -17.42 13.84 -8.16
C VAL A 365 -18.35 12.72 -8.66
N SER A 366 -17.97 11.46 -8.43
CA SER A 366 -18.77 10.29 -8.78
C SER A 366 -20.14 10.32 -8.10
N TYR A 367 -20.17 10.69 -6.82
CA TYR A 367 -21.43 10.81 -6.08
C TYR A 367 -22.31 11.95 -6.63
N VAL A 368 -21.75 13.13 -6.90
CA VAL A 368 -22.51 14.26 -7.47
C VAL A 368 -23.14 13.86 -8.79
N PHE A 369 -22.39 13.18 -9.65
CA PHE A 369 -22.92 12.68 -10.93
C PHE A 369 -24.10 11.73 -10.73
N VAL A 370 -23.96 10.76 -9.81
CA VAL A 370 -25.03 9.81 -9.49
C VAL A 370 -26.24 10.51 -8.84
N ALA A 371 -25.99 11.48 -7.95
CA ALA A 371 -27.05 12.23 -7.29
C ALA A 371 -27.89 13.05 -8.30
N ILE A 372 -27.24 13.68 -9.28
CA ILE A 372 -27.93 14.39 -10.36
C ILE A 372 -28.78 13.43 -11.19
N ALA A 373 -28.21 12.29 -11.59
CA ALA A 373 -28.93 11.26 -12.35
C ALA A 373 -30.18 10.75 -11.61
N MET A 374 -30.07 10.59 -10.28
CA MET A 374 -31.20 10.17 -9.45
C MET A 374 -32.26 11.24 -9.22
N LEU A 375 -31.86 12.53 -9.13
CA LEU A 375 -32.81 13.65 -9.10
C LEU A 375 -33.66 13.66 -10.35
N LEU A 376 -33.06 13.49 -11.52
CA LEU A 376 -33.77 13.42 -12.80
C LEU A 376 -34.75 12.24 -12.85
N LYS A 377 -34.43 11.12 -12.20
CA LYS A 377 -35.30 9.95 -12.10
C LYS A 377 -36.47 10.14 -11.13
N ILE A 378 -36.32 10.89 -10.05
CA ILE A 378 -37.41 11.23 -9.10
C ILE A 378 -38.43 12.15 -9.76
N ARG A 379 -37.99 12.95 -10.72
CA ARG A 379 -38.80 13.91 -11.46
C ARG A 379 -39.75 13.23 -12.48
N LYS A 380 -39.40 12.07 -12.98
CA LYS A 380 -40.25 11.20 -13.80
C LYS A 380 -41.18 10.32 -12.93
#